data_eb85df6e311c575cd0f1f0ec06c67c3e
#
_entry.id   eb85df6e311c575cd0f1f0ec06c67c3e
#
_cell.length_a   1.000
_cell.length_b   1.000
_cell.length_c   1.000
_cell.angle_alpha   90.00
_cell.angle_beta   90.00
_cell.angle_gamma   90.00
#
_symmetry.space_group_name_H-M   'P 1'
#
loop_
_entity.id
_entity.type
_entity.pdbx_description
1 polymer ?
#
loop_
_entity_poly.entity_id
_entity_poly.type
_entity_poly.pdbx_seq_one_letter_code
_entity_poly.pdbx_strand_id
1 'polypeptide(L)'
;MPSALKNSLFALVLVFSLILGASLRLEDLSLRPMHTDEAVQAYRMGELLAGEGFAYTPSDGHGPGLLLFSLPVALAKGATSYRQLDETTLRLTPALFGIGLIAAAFLFRGLIGNTGVAIAALLTAISPMHVFFSRYYIMELPMVLLLAAFLFFIWKYFRNQQMRWMACAGAMAALMHSTKET
;
A
#
# COMPACT_ATOMS: atom_id res chain seq x y z
N MET A 1 10.71 20.31 -28.16
CA MET A 1 10.82 20.70 -26.74
C MET A 1 12.16 20.18 -26.21
N PRO A 2 13.04 20.99 -25.61
CA PRO A 2 14.33 20.55 -25.08
C PRO A 2 14.17 19.41 -24.07
N SER A 3 15.15 18.49 -24.03
CA SER A 3 15.11 17.32 -23.13
C SER A 3 15.02 17.71 -21.65
N ALA A 4 15.71 18.77 -21.26
CA ALA A 4 15.66 19.32 -19.91
C ALA A 4 14.24 19.75 -19.51
N LEU A 5 13.50 20.43 -20.37
CA LEU A 5 12.13 20.88 -20.10
C LEU A 5 11.15 19.69 -19.96
N LYS A 6 11.32 18.64 -20.79
CA LYS A 6 10.53 17.38 -20.66
C LYS A 6 10.77 16.69 -19.31
N ASN A 7 12.02 16.64 -18.86
CA ASN A 7 12.37 16.02 -17.57
C ASN A 7 11.84 16.83 -16.39
N SER A 8 11.92 18.16 -16.47
CA SER A 8 11.38 19.06 -15.42
C SER A 8 9.86 18.94 -15.33
N LEU A 9 9.15 18.91 -16.46
CA LEU A 9 7.70 18.74 -16.49
C LEU A 9 7.28 17.37 -15.92
N PHE A 10 8.00 16.31 -16.29
CA PHE A 10 7.77 14.97 -15.73
C PHE A 10 7.92 14.93 -14.22
N ALA A 11 9.03 15.50 -13.69
CA ALA A 11 9.25 15.55 -12.25
C ALA A 11 8.16 16.37 -11.53
N LEU A 12 7.75 17.48 -12.11
CA LEU A 12 6.69 18.34 -11.56
C LEU A 12 5.34 17.59 -11.49
N VAL A 13 4.95 16.90 -12.56
CA VAL A 13 3.70 16.10 -12.56
C VAL A 13 3.77 14.97 -11.54
N LEU A 14 4.91 14.29 -11.40
CA LEU A 14 5.08 13.21 -10.42
C LEU A 14 4.97 13.73 -8.99
N VAL A 15 5.67 14.82 -8.67
CA VAL A 15 5.62 15.47 -7.34
C VAL A 15 4.20 15.96 -7.04
N PHE A 16 3.55 16.62 -8.00
CA PHE A 16 2.16 17.06 -7.88
C PHE A 16 1.22 15.87 -7.60
N SER A 17 1.37 14.77 -8.34
CA SER A 17 0.55 13.56 -8.14
C SER A 17 0.76 12.96 -6.75
N LEU A 18 1.99 12.96 -6.23
CA LEU A 18 2.30 12.48 -4.88
C LEU A 18 1.68 13.37 -3.81
N ILE A 19 1.84 14.71 -3.93
CA ILE A 19 1.26 15.67 -2.98
C ILE A 19 -0.27 15.58 -2.98
N LEU A 20 -0.89 15.66 -4.16
CA LEU A 20 -2.34 15.55 -4.31
C LEU A 20 -2.85 14.20 -3.79
N GLY A 21 -2.18 13.10 -4.16
CA GLY A 21 -2.55 11.77 -3.72
C GLY A 21 -2.39 11.55 -2.21
N ALA A 22 -1.37 12.15 -1.60
CA ALA A 22 -1.18 12.14 -0.14
C ALA A 22 -2.26 12.96 0.57
N SER A 23 -2.56 14.18 0.09
CA SER A 23 -3.64 15.02 0.65
C SER A 23 -4.97 14.28 0.66
N LEU A 24 -5.40 13.72 -0.49
CA LEU A 24 -6.66 13.00 -0.61
C LEU A 24 -6.76 11.74 0.28
N ARG A 25 -5.63 11.16 0.69
CA ARG A 25 -5.57 9.92 1.48
C ARG A 25 -5.40 10.15 2.97
N LEU A 26 -4.74 11.24 3.36
CA LEU A 26 -4.38 11.50 4.77
C LEU A 26 -5.34 12.48 5.46
N GLU A 27 -6.08 13.28 4.71
CA GLU A 27 -7.05 14.22 5.27
C GLU A 27 -8.20 13.47 5.96
N ASP A 28 -8.53 13.87 7.19
CA ASP A 28 -9.72 13.41 7.95
C ASP A 28 -9.92 11.88 7.98
N LEU A 29 -8.89 11.11 8.30
CA LEU A 29 -8.97 9.64 8.36
C LEU A 29 -9.96 9.13 9.42
N SER A 30 -10.27 9.93 10.45
CA SER A 30 -11.21 9.60 11.52
C SER A 30 -12.66 10.00 11.23
N LEU A 31 -12.93 10.75 10.14
CA LEU A 31 -14.26 11.31 9.86
C LEU A 31 -15.36 10.25 9.75
N ARG A 32 -15.05 9.10 9.19
CA ARG A 32 -16.00 8.02 9.00
C ARG A 32 -15.87 6.96 10.10
N PRO A 33 -16.98 6.50 10.72
CA PRO A 33 -16.95 5.36 11.64
C PRO A 33 -16.35 4.12 10.97
N MET A 34 -15.78 3.21 11.78
CA MET A 34 -15.27 1.93 11.27
C MET A 34 -16.40 1.10 10.67
N HIS A 35 -16.14 0.52 9.52
CA HIS A 35 -16.95 -0.54 8.96
C HIS A 35 -16.69 -1.86 9.69
N THR A 36 -17.61 -2.83 9.56
CA THR A 36 -17.47 -4.14 10.20
C THR A 36 -16.12 -4.81 9.89
N ASP A 37 -15.68 -4.80 8.63
CA ASP A 37 -14.41 -5.41 8.23
C ASP A 37 -13.20 -4.72 8.89
N GLU A 38 -13.24 -3.38 9.01
CA GLU A 38 -12.21 -2.61 9.71
C GLU A 38 -12.19 -2.97 11.19
N ALA A 39 -13.36 -3.09 11.82
CA ALA A 39 -13.49 -3.42 13.24
C ALA A 39 -12.95 -4.81 13.55
N VAL A 40 -13.19 -5.81 12.69
CA VAL A 40 -12.61 -7.16 12.83
C VAL A 40 -11.08 -7.09 12.78
N GLN A 41 -10.50 -6.38 11.81
CA GLN A 41 -9.04 -6.22 11.72
C GLN A 41 -8.47 -5.41 12.89
N ALA A 42 -9.19 -4.39 13.37
CA ALA A 42 -8.81 -3.62 14.55
C ALA A 42 -8.79 -4.47 15.82
N TYR A 43 -9.78 -5.35 16.00
CA TYR A 43 -9.84 -6.28 17.12
C TYR A 43 -8.61 -7.22 17.09
N ARG A 44 -8.31 -7.85 15.96
CA ARG A 44 -7.14 -8.72 15.79
C ARG A 44 -5.81 -7.98 16.03
N MET A 45 -5.74 -6.71 15.60
CA MET A 45 -4.59 -5.87 15.92
C MET A 45 -4.44 -5.65 17.43
N GLY A 46 -5.56 -5.51 18.14
CA GLY A 46 -5.60 -5.43 19.60
C GLY A 46 -5.08 -6.69 20.28
N GLU A 47 -5.50 -7.87 19.82
CA GLU A 47 -4.99 -9.18 20.32
C GLU A 47 -3.48 -9.30 20.12
N LEU A 48 -2.98 -8.90 18.93
CA LEU A 48 -1.54 -8.90 18.64
C LEU A 48 -0.77 -7.98 19.59
N LEU A 49 -1.28 -6.76 19.87
CA LEU A 49 -0.67 -5.81 20.80
C LEU A 49 -0.73 -6.29 22.25
N ALA A 50 -1.75 -7.05 22.63
CA ALA A 50 -1.87 -7.67 23.95
C ALA A 50 -0.89 -8.86 24.16
N GLY A 51 -0.19 -9.28 23.11
CA GLY A 51 0.73 -10.43 23.15
C GLY A 51 0.04 -11.79 23.02
N GLU A 52 -1.23 -11.81 22.67
CA GLU A 52 -1.99 -13.05 22.42
C GLU A 52 -1.59 -13.75 21.12
N GLY A 53 -0.81 -13.05 20.28
CA GLY A 53 -0.33 -13.55 19.00
C GLY A 53 -1.38 -13.44 17.88
N PHE A 54 -1.15 -14.16 16.81
CA PHE A 54 -2.04 -14.26 15.68
C PHE A 54 -2.49 -15.71 15.49
N ALA A 55 -3.78 -15.97 15.71
CA ALA A 55 -4.40 -17.24 15.40
C ALA A 55 -5.00 -17.21 13.99
N TYR A 56 -4.44 -18.01 13.07
CA TYR A 56 -4.98 -18.14 11.73
C TYR A 56 -6.14 -19.13 11.72
N THR A 57 -7.31 -18.66 11.29
CA THR A 57 -8.52 -19.47 11.11
C THR A 57 -8.99 -19.32 9.67
N PRO A 58 -8.85 -20.34 8.80
CA PRO A 58 -9.15 -20.25 7.37
C PRO A 58 -10.60 -19.84 7.05
N SER A 59 -11.53 -20.17 7.94
CA SER A 59 -12.96 -19.86 7.78
C SER A 59 -13.36 -18.45 8.22
N ASP A 60 -12.48 -17.75 8.94
CA ASP A 60 -12.85 -16.52 9.65
C ASP A 60 -11.90 -15.33 9.41
N GLY A 61 -11.02 -15.43 8.42
CA GLY A 61 -10.16 -14.29 8.14
C GLY A 61 -9.01 -14.55 7.19
N HIS A 62 -8.32 -13.47 6.93
CA HIS A 62 -7.16 -13.45 6.07
C HIS A 62 -5.86 -13.58 6.89
N GLY A 63 -4.74 -13.77 6.20
CA GLY A 63 -3.43 -13.88 6.82
C GLY A 63 -2.98 -12.61 7.58
N PRO A 64 -1.84 -12.67 8.31
CA PRO A 64 -1.39 -11.62 9.21
C PRO A 64 -0.79 -10.38 8.52
N GLY A 65 -0.72 -10.36 7.19
CA GLY A 65 0.04 -9.35 6.45
C GLY A 65 -0.37 -7.91 6.80
N LEU A 66 -1.68 -7.60 6.81
CA LEU A 66 -2.17 -6.26 7.17
C LEU A 66 -1.74 -5.88 8.60
N LEU A 67 -1.88 -6.80 9.56
CA LEU A 67 -1.54 -6.56 10.95
C LEU A 67 -0.03 -6.29 11.11
N LEU A 68 0.81 -7.08 10.45
CA LEU A 68 2.26 -6.91 10.49
C LEU A 68 2.72 -5.59 9.85
N PHE A 69 2.06 -5.14 8.77
CA PHE A 69 2.33 -3.83 8.18
C PHE A 69 1.86 -2.68 9.07
N SER A 70 0.80 -2.89 9.86
CA SER A 70 0.24 -1.86 10.74
C SER A 70 0.95 -1.77 12.09
N LEU A 71 1.61 -2.84 12.53
CA LEU A 71 2.27 -2.91 13.82
C LEU A 71 3.29 -1.77 14.04
N PRO A 72 4.20 -1.45 13.08
CA PRO A 72 5.12 -0.32 13.25
C PRO A 72 4.41 1.01 13.43
N VAL A 73 3.28 1.23 12.73
CA VAL A 73 2.48 2.45 12.83
C VAL A 73 1.81 2.55 14.20
N ALA A 74 1.19 1.46 14.66
CA ALA A 74 0.54 1.40 15.97
C ALA A 74 1.55 1.66 17.10
N LEU A 75 2.71 1.01 17.06
CA LEU A 75 3.78 1.20 18.05
C LEU A 75 4.34 2.63 18.02
N ALA A 76 4.54 3.23 16.85
CA ALA A 76 4.99 4.61 16.71
C ALA A 76 3.99 5.63 17.28
N LYS A 77 2.70 5.27 17.30
CA LYS A 77 1.63 6.05 17.95
C LYS A 77 1.47 5.74 19.44
N GLY A 78 2.29 4.83 20.00
CA GLY A 78 2.25 4.43 21.40
C GLY A 78 1.12 3.48 21.77
N ALA A 79 0.46 2.85 20.77
CA ALA A 79 -0.60 1.89 21.05
C ALA A 79 -0.02 0.57 21.57
N THR A 80 -0.49 0.13 22.74
CA THR A 80 -0.13 -1.14 23.40
C THR A 80 -1.35 -2.02 23.65
N SER A 81 -2.55 -1.55 23.30
CA SER A 81 -3.80 -2.27 23.49
C SER A 81 -4.87 -1.80 22.49
N TYR A 82 -5.93 -2.62 22.33
CA TYR A 82 -7.06 -2.28 21.49
C TYR A 82 -7.69 -0.90 21.79
N ARG A 83 -7.76 -0.52 23.07
CA ARG A 83 -8.39 0.76 23.49
C ARG A 83 -7.64 2.01 23.03
N GLN A 84 -6.39 1.85 22.61
CA GLN A 84 -5.54 2.95 22.11
C GLN A 84 -5.47 3.01 20.58
N LEU A 85 -6.16 2.09 19.89
CA LEU A 85 -6.30 2.09 18.46
C LEU A 85 -7.47 3.00 18.07
N ASP A 86 -7.19 3.97 17.22
CA ASP A 86 -8.17 4.81 16.56
C ASP A 86 -8.19 4.61 15.05
N GLU A 87 -9.19 5.11 14.38
CA GLU A 87 -9.34 5.04 12.92
C GLU A 87 -8.13 5.63 12.20
N THR A 88 -7.55 6.72 12.71
CA THR A 88 -6.41 7.38 12.12
C THR A 88 -5.18 6.48 12.14
N THR A 89 -4.89 5.87 13.29
CA THR A 89 -3.75 4.96 13.45
C THR A 89 -3.85 3.77 12.51
N LEU A 90 -5.01 3.15 12.43
CA LEU A 90 -5.23 1.96 11.61
C LEU A 90 -5.21 2.30 10.11
N ARG A 91 -5.95 3.32 9.69
CA ARG A 91 -6.08 3.74 8.28
C ARG A 91 -4.82 4.38 7.71
N LEU A 92 -3.89 4.81 8.56
CA LEU A 92 -2.60 5.33 8.09
C LEU A 92 -1.82 4.28 7.30
N THR A 93 -1.89 3.00 7.67
CA THR A 93 -1.23 1.92 6.92
C THR A 93 -1.71 1.82 5.47
N PRO A 94 -2.99 1.56 5.16
CA PRO A 94 -3.45 1.51 3.77
C PRO A 94 -3.28 2.85 3.05
N ALA A 95 -3.33 4.00 3.74
CA ALA A 95 -3.05 5.29 3.14
C ALA A 95 -1.60 5.40 2.65
N LEU A 96 -0.63 4.96 3.46
CA LEU A 96 0.79 4.91 3.06
C LEU A 96 1.03 3.95 1.89
N PHE A 97 0.38 2.80 1.88
CA PHE A 97 0.44 1.87 0.75
C PHE A 97 -0.18 2.47 -0.53
N GLY A 98 -1.27 3.21 -0.41
CA GLY A 98 -1.88 3.94 -1.52
C GLY A 98 -0.99 5.05 -2.08
N ILE A 99 -0.26 5.77 -1.23
CA ILE A 99 0.76 6.75 -1.65
C ILE A 99 1.94 6.02 -2.30
N GLY A 100 2.38 4.91 -1.70
CA GLY A 100 3.40 4.03 -2.27
C GLY A 100 3.05 3.52 -3.66
N LEU A 101 1.77 3.24 -3.92
CA LEU A 101 1.30 2.80 -5.25
C LEU A 101 1.46 3.92 -6.31
N ILE A 102 1.23 5.18 -5.95
CA ILE A 102 1.51 6.33 -6.85
C ILE A 102 3.00 6.39 -7.18
N ALA A 103 3.87 6.26 -6.18
CA ALA A 103 5.31 6.25 -6.36
C ALA A 103 5.79 5.02 -7.16
N ALA A 104 5.15 3.86 -6.99
CA ALA A 104 5.47 2.62 -7.70
C ALA A 104 5.31 2.73 -9.21
N ALA A 105 4.50 3.65 -9.73
CA ALA A 105 4.42 3.93 -11.16
C ALA A 105 5.80 4.25 -11.76
N PHE A 106 6.70 4.88 -10.98
CA PHE A 106 8.07 5.20 -11.42
C PHE A 106 8.92 3.96 -11.71
N LEU A 107 8.67 2.83 -11.05
CA LEU A 107 9.37 1.57 -11.27
C LEU A 107 9.24 1.11 -12.74
N PHE A 108 8.11 1.41 -13.36
CA PHE A 108 7.79 1.03 -14.73
C PHE A 108 8.28 2.02 -15.80
N ARG A 109 9.06 3.05 -15.39
CA ARG A 109 9.60 4.07 -16.32
C ARG A 109 10.31 3.47 -17.54
N GLY A 110 11.06 2.39 -17.33
CA GLY A 110 11.76 1.68 -18.42
C GLY A 110 10.84 0.90 -19.37
N LEU A 111 9.56 0.73 -19.03
CA LEU A 111 8.55 0.03 -19.82
C LEU A 111 7.61 1.01 -20.53
N ILE A 112 7.07 2.00 -19.82
CA ILE A 112 6.03 2.91 -20.33
C ILE A 112 6.52 4.34 -20.57
N GLY A 113 7.81 4.61 -20.29
CA GLY A 113 8.41 5.94 -20.47
C GLY A 113 7.91 7.00 -19.48
N ASN A 114 8.46 8.22 -19.57
CA ASN A 114 8.11 9.31 -18.67
C ASN A 114 6.63 9.71 -18.75
N THR A 115 6.09 9.80 -19.96
CA THR A 115 4.69 10.20 -20.16
C THR A 115 3.74 9.16 -19.58
N GLY A 116 4.00 7.87 -19.82
CA GLY A 116 3.19 6.79 -19.27
C GLY A 116 3.19 6.79 -17.74
N VAL A 117 4.37 6.98 -17.13
CA VAL A 117 4.51 7.09 -15.66
C VAL A 117 3.74 8.30 -15.11
N ALA A 118 3.86 9.48 -15.75
CA ALA A 118 3.16 10.68 -15.32
C ALA A 118 1.63 10.50 -15.35
N ILE A 119 1.10 9.91 -16.42
CA ILE A 119 -0.33 9.61 -16.55
C ILE A 119 -0.77 8.57 -15.51
N ALA A 120 -0.02 7.47 -15.37
CA ALA A 120 -0.34 6.43 -14.40
C ALA A 120 -0.34 6.95 -12.95
N ALA A 121 0.68 7.74 -12.57
CA ALA A 121 0.76 8.36 -11.25
C ALA A 121 -0.42 9.30 -10.99
N LEU A 122 -0.77 10.17 -11.96
CA LEU A 122 -1.88 11.10 -11.82
C LEU A 122 -3.22 10.36 -11.71
N LEU A 123 -3.48 9.39 -12.58
CA LEU A 123 -4.72 8.60 -12.54
C LEU A 123 -4.84 7.81 -11.22
N THR A 124 -3.74 7.23 -10.73
CA THR A 124 -3.73 6.53 -9.43
C THR A 124 -3.97 7.52 -8.28
N ALA A 125 -3.41 8.73 -8.35
CA ALA A 125 -3.58 9.75 -7.32
C ALA A 125 -5.04 10.17 -7.14
N ILE A 126 -5.77 10.40 -8.25
CA ILE A 126 -7.15 10.94 -8.25
C ILE A 126 -8.23 9.87 -8.38
N SER A 127 -7.88 8.60 -8.61
CA SER A 127 -8.87 7.53 -8.76
C SER A 127 -9.75 7.39 -7.52
N PRO A 128 -11.07 7.55 -7.63
CA PRO A 128 -11.98 7.46 -6.48
C PRO A 128 -11.86 6.11 -5.74
N MET A 129 -11.71 5.01 -6.50
CA MET A 129 -11.55 3.67 -5.95
C MET A 129 -10.27 3.56 -5.13
N HIS A 130 -9.11 3.97 -5.70
CA HIS A 130 -7.84 3.92 -4.98
C HIS A 130 -7.81 4.86 -3.77
N VAL A 131 -8.43 6.04 -3.85
CA VAL A 131 -8.56 6.96 -2.70
C VAL A 131 -9.44 6.33 -1.62
N PHE A 132 -10.61 5.78 -1.98
CA PHE A 132 -11.52 5.14 -1.04
C PHE A 132 -10.85 3.99 -0.29
N PHE A 133 -10.27 3.02 -1.00
CA PHE A 133 -9.61 1.86 -0.38
C PHE A 133 -8.32 2.21 0.37
N SER A 134 -7.65 3.31 0.03
CA SER A 134 -6.53 3.84 0.83
C SER A 134 -6.96 4.37 2.20
N ARG A 135 -8.23 4.70 2.37
CA ARG A 135 -8.82 5.25 3.60
C ARG A 135 -9.68 4.23 4.34
N TYR A 136 -9.45 2.96 4.05
CA TYR A 136 -10.20 1.84 4.59
C TYR A 136 -9.22 0.80 5.13
N TYR A 137 -9.35 0.43 6.41
CA TYR A 137 -8.39 -0.47 7.06
C TYR A 137 -8.63 -1.92 6.66
N ILE A 138 -8.29 -2.22 5.42
CA ILE A 138 -8.39 -3.54 4.81
C ILE A 138 -7.14 -3.84 3.97
N MET A 139 -7.02 -5.06 3.47
CA MET A 139 -5.81 -5.56 2.85
C MET A 139 -5.63 -5.20 1.35
N GLU A 140 -6.60 -4.57 0.71
CA GLU A 140 -6.64 -4.34 -0.74
C GLU A 140 -5.45 -3.49 -1.23
N LEU A 141 -5.17 -2.35 -0.60
CA LEU A 141 -4.08 -1.47 -1.04
C LEU A 141 -2.69 -2.08 -0.79
N PRO A 142 -2.40 -2.69 0.38
CA PRO A 142 -1.20 -3.48 0.56
C PRO A 142 -1.02 -4.53 -0.54
N MET A 143 -2.07 -5.30 -0.84
CA MET A 143 -2.02 -6.34 -1.87
C MET A 143 -1.75 -5.77 -3.27
N VAL A 144 -2.40 -4.66 -3.67
CA VAL A 144 -2.19 -4.03 -4.99
C VAL A 144 -0.77 -3.48 -5.14
N LEU A 145 -0.20 -2.88 -4.09
CA LEU A 145 1.19 -2.42 -4.12
C LEU A 145 2.17 -3.60 -4.24
N LEU A 146 1.95 -4.68 -3.49
CA LEU A 146 2.75 -5.90 -3.58
C LEU A 146 2.65 -6.54 -4.97
N LEU A 147 1.45 -6.56 -5.56
CA LEU A 147 1.24 -7.03 -6.94
C LEU A 147 2.02 -6.16 -7.95
N ALA A 148 1.98 -4.84 -7.82
CA ALA A 148 2.78 -3.95 -8.67
C ALA A 148 4.27 -4.25 -8.54
N ALA A 149 4.79 -4.44 -7.32
CA ALA A 149 6.17 -4.81 -7.07
C ALA A 149 6.51 -6.20 -7.66
N PHE A 150 5.63 -7.18 -7.49
CA PHE A 150 5.76 -8.52 -8.10
C PHE A 150 5.91 -8.43 -9.62
N LEU A 151 4.99 -7.73 -10.30
CA LEU A 151 5.03 -7.55 -11.75
C LEU A 151 6.30 -6.83 -12.20
N PHE A 152 6.76 -5.82 -11.43
CA PHE A 152 8.02 -5.15 -11.71
C PHE A 152 9.21 -6.11 -11.62
N PHE A 153 9.30 -6.96 -10.61
CA PHE A 153 10.41 -7.91 -10.45
C PHE A 153 10.38 -9.01 -11.52
N ILE A 154 9.20 -9.49 -11.90
CA ILE A 154 9.02 -10.42 -13.02
C ILE A 154 9.53 -9.78 -14.34
N TRP A 155 9.12 -8.54 -14.62
CA TRP A 155 9.60 -7.80 -15.79
C TRP A 155 11.13 -7.62 -15.77
N LYS A 156 11.71 -7.29 -14.62
CA LYS A 156 13.18 -7.19 -14.44
C LYS A 156 13.88 -8.51 -14.68
N TYR A 157 13.30 -9.61 -14.23
CA TYR A 157 13.86 -10.93 -14.48
C TYR A 157 13.90 -11.24 -15.98
N PHE A 158 12.81 -11.08 -16.68
CA PHE A 158 12.77 -11.34 -18.12
C PHE A 158 13.75 -10.46 -18.92
N ARG A 159 13.97 -9.23 -18.45
CA ARG A 159 14.91 -8.30 -19.10
C ARG A 159 16.39 -8.60 -18.80
N ASN A 160 16.70 -9.00 -17.58
CA ASN A 160 18.09 -9.09 -17.11
C ASN A 160 18.55 -10.53 -16.83
N GLN A 161 17.66 -11.52 -16.83
CA GLN A 161 17.90 -12.94 -16.56
C GLN A 161 18.64 -13.22 -15.24
N GLN A 162 18.50 -12.34 -14.23
CA GLN A 162 19.18 -12.46 -12.95
C GLN A 162 18.25 -13.05 -11.90
N MET A 163 18.63 -14.17 -11.29
CA MET A 163 17.83 -14.91 -10.30
C MET A 163 17.40 -14.08 -9.08
N ARG A 164 18.17 -13.04 -8.72
CA ARG A 164 17.76 -12.12 -7.64
C ARG A 164 16.38 -11.50 -7.86
N TRP A 165 16.02 -11.19 -9.10
CA TRP A 165 14.72 -10.62 -9.42
C TRP A 165 13.59 -11.64 -9.26
N MET A 166 13.85 -12.90 -9.57
CA MET A 166 12.91 -14.00 -9.32
C MET A 166 12.73 -14.22 -7.82
N ALA A 167 13.80 -14.17 -7.03
CA ALA A 167 13.72 -14.26 -5.57
C ALA A 167 12.89 -13.10 -4.98
N CYS A 168 13.10 -11.86 -5.47
CA CYS A 168 12.27 -10.72 -5.06
C CYS A 168 10.79 -10.90 -5.46
N ALA A 169 10.51 -11.42 -6.66
CA ALA A 169 9.14 -11.71 -7.07
C ALA A 169 8.50 -12.77 -6.16
N GLY A 170 9.22 -13.84 -5.85
CA GLY A 170 8.76 -14.86 -4.90
C GLY A 170 8.45 -14.30 -3.52
N ALA A 171 9.30 -13.40 -3.00
CA ALA A 171 9.06 -12.71 -1.74
C ALA A 171 7.78 -11.85 -1.78
N MET A 172 7.54 -11.12 -2.89
CA MET A 172 6.29 -10.34 -3.03
C MET A 172 5.06 -11.25 -3.11
N ALA A 173 5.14 -12.37 -3.82
CA ALA A 173 4.07 -13.35 -3.88
C ALA A 173 3.76 -13.95 -2.50
N ALA A 174 4.79 -14.27 -1.70
CA ALA A 174 4.61 -14.76 -0.33
C ALA A 174 3.94 -13.72 0.57
N LEU A 175 4.35 -12.43 0.47
CA LEU A 175 3.71 -11.33 1.20
C LEU A 175 2.27 -11.10 0.76
N MET A 176 1.96 -11.22 -0.54
CA MET A 176 0.59 -11.15 -1.04
C MET A 176 -0.27 -12.26 -0.42
N HIS A 177 0.22 -13.50 -0.45
CA HIS A 177 -0.48 -14.63 0.15
C HIS A 177 -0.67 -14.48 1.68
N SER A 178 0.32 -13.93 2.39
CA SER A 178 0.18 -13.62 3.82
C SER A 178 -0.81 -12.48 4.11
N THR A 179 -1.15 -11.68 3.11
CA THR A 179 -2.09 -10.56 3.25
C THR A 179 -3.52 -11.00 2.94
N LYS A 180 -3.70 -11.74 1.85
CA LYS A 180 -5.00 -12.27 1.41
C LYS A 180 -4.76 -13.55 0.63
N GLU A 181 -5.38 -14.63 1.06
CA GLU A 181 -5.35 -15.88 0.32
C GLU A 181 -6.15 -15.71 -0.99
N THR A 182 -5.47 -15.88 -2.11
CA THR A 182 -6.03 -15.82 -3.46
C THR A 182 -5.63 -17.04 -4.26
#